data_e42f9891b121c18188ce38596e0140af
#
_entry.id   e42f9891b121c18188ce38596e0140af
#
_cell.length_a   1.000
_cell.length_b   1.000
_cell.length_c   1.000
_cell.angle_alpha   90.00
_cell.angle_beta   90.00
_cell.angle_gamma   90.00
#
_symmetry.space_group_name_H-M   'P 1'
#
loop_
_entity.id
_entity.type
_entity.pdbx_description
1 polymer ?
#
loop_
_entity_poly.entity_id
_entity_poly.type
_entity_poly.pdbx_seq_one_letter_code
_entity_poly.pdbx_strand_id
1 'polypeptide(L)'
;MHISVVGLGVEGQQATISLLKRGYDVYSSDINRHIDLSLLKKENINEEQLDLEIGSHNLDKIFKSDAVSVSPSLFNKDIAKNIIERGLFISDILNKHKNIKTIAVTGTNGKTTTSHMIYHILINSGFNVVLGGNGGGGFSGYNELLLKANEEEYDYMVIEVCDMTLDFCNYVFDIDLIVVTNIGYDHMDVHQSIEHYTEEVEEFIKDKTAVLNSNDENLVKLQNDNTLLFDKYDGKLNLFGKFNLQNADAARVACRELGVSNKNIQKALETFTSVEGRTIKLQYESNEIVSGKTDNVDALKAVLDEEYFDTVIIGTPRKHETCRFNILDYIKKYSPDTLIIFPGLDDTTYDYVQYLNKLGYHKDLRVIKHVDDIIKYIQTLKNKKIFIGGNGQSKITLITSKLID
;
A
#
# COMPACT_ATOMS: atom_id res chain seq x y z
N MET A 1 -6.24 -15.22 -26.45
CA MET A 1 -5.49 -15.93 -25.37
C MET A 1 -6.48 -16.36 -24.33
N HIS A 2 -6.33 -17.57 -23.86
CA HIS A 2 -7.01 -18.08 -22.69
C HIS A 2 -6.03 -18.02 -21.49
N ILE A 3 -6.39 -17.28 -20.44
CA ILE A 3 -5.48 -17.02 -19.32
C ILE A 3 -6.12 -17.54 -18.02
N SER A 4 -5.37 -18.29 -17.24
CA SER A 4 -5.81 -18.69 -15.90
C SER A 4 -5.36 -17.70 -14.81
N VAL A 5 -6.21 -17.48 -13.81
CA VAL A 5 -5.88 -16.76 -12.58
C VAL A 5 -6.06 -17.71 -11.39
N VAL A 6 -4.99 -17.91 -10.63
CA VAL A 6 -4.94 -18.84 -9.49
C VAL A 6 -4.83 -18.06 -8.18
N GLY A 7 -5.85 -18.20 -7.33
CA GLY A 7 -6.04 -17.42 -6.11
C GLY A 7 -6.78 -16.11 -6.36
N LEU A 8 -7.90 -15.89 -5.64
CA LEU A 8 -8.83 -14.78 -5.82
C LEU A 8 -8.87 -13.83 -4.59
N GLY A 9 -7.73 -13.66 -3.93
CA GLY A 9 -7.53 -12.51 -3.04
C GLY A 9 -7.61 -11.19 -3.83
N VAL A 10 -7.26 -10.07 -3.20
CA VAL A 10 -7.32 -8.73 -3.83
C VAL A 10 -6.59 -8.72 -5.19
N GLU A 11 -5.34 -9.18 -5.22
CA GLU A 11 -4.52 -9.22 -6.44
C GLU A 11 -5.11 -10.11 -7.54
N GLY A 12 -5.63 -11.31 -7.16
CA GLY A 12 -6.20 -12.22 -8.16
C GLY A 12 -7.53 -11.71 -8.74
N GLN A 13 -8.38 -11.06 -7.94
CA GLN A 13 -9.58 -10.43 -8.47
C GLN A 13 -9.24 -9.26 -9.39
N GLN A 14 -8.26 -8.42 -9.02
CA GLN A 14 -7.78 -7.35 -9.89
C GLN A 14 -7.16 -7.90 -11.19
N ALA A 15 -6.40 -8.98 -11.12
CA ALA A 15 -5.87 -9.66 -12.30
C ALA A 15 -7.00 -10.13 -13.22
N THR A 16 -8.01 -10.81 -12.67
CA THR A 16 -9.20 -11.26 -13.43
C THR A 16 -9.89 -10.08 -14.11
N ILE A 17 -10.16 -9.00 -13.39
CA ILE A 17 -10.79 -7.78 -13.91
C ILE A 17 -9.96 -7.17 -15.06
N SER A 18 -8.66 -7.03 -14.86
CA SER A 18 -7.74 -6.44 -15.83
C SER A 18 -7.69 -7.22 -17.14
N LEU A 19 -7.71 -8.55 -17.05
CA LEU A 19 -7.70 -9.45 -18.20
C LEU A 19 -9.04 -9.42 -18.95
N LEU A 20 -10.16 -9.50 -18.24
CA LEU A 20 -11.50 -9.43 -18.84
C LEU A 20 -11.75 -8.09 -19.52
N LYS A 21 -11.31 -6.96 -18.96
CA LYS A 21 -11.42 -5.62 -19.58
C LYS A 21 -10.64 -5.52 -20.91
N ARG A 22 -9.66 -6.41 -21.14
CA ARG A 22 -8.89 -6.51 -22.38
C ARG A 22 -9.43 -7.57 -23.35
N GLY A 23 -10.55 -8.21 -23.00
CA GLY A 23 -11.22 -9.18 -23.86
C GLY A 23 -10.54 -10.56 -23.88
N TYR A 24 -9.74 -10.91 -22.89
CA TYR A 24 -9.22 -12.26 -22.73
C TYR A 24 -10.32 -13.20 -22.20
N ASP A 25 -10.26 -14.48 -22.60
CA ASP A 25 -11.03 -15.55 -21.96
C ASP A 25 -10.28 -15.96 -20.69
N VAL A 26 -10.94 -15.90 -19.54
CA VAL A 26 -10.30 -16.06 -18.24
C VAL A 26 -10.92 -17.21 -17.45
N TYR A 27 -10.10 -18.18 -17.06
CA TYR A 27 -10.42 -19.12 -16.00
C TYR A 27 -9.88 -18.62 -14.67
N SER A 28 -10.72 -18.38 -13.68
CA SER A 28 -10.32 -17.91 -12.35
C SER A 28 -10.73 -18.88 -11.27
N SER A 29 -9.82 -19.21 -10.34
CA SER A 29 -10.09 -20.20 -9.32
C SER A 29 -9.50 -19.88 -7.96
N ASP A 30 -10.22 -20.33 -6.89
CA ASP A 30 -9.74 -20.28 -5.51
C ASP A 30 -10.20 -21.51 -4.72
N ILE A 31 -9.32 -22.05 -3.86
CA ILE A 31 -9.64 -23.19 -2.98
C ILE A 31 -10.53 -22.80 -1.79
N ASN A 32 -10.52 -21.52 -1.40
CA ASN A 32 -11.33 -21.03 -0.29
C ASN A 32 -12.78 -20.84 -0.74
N ARG A 33 -13.68 -21.72 -0.25
CA ARG A 33 -15.11 -21.66 -0.55
C ARG A 33 -15.81 -20.40 -0.04
N HIS A 34 -15.18 -19.67 0.87
CA HIS A 34 -15.73 -18.47 1.52
C HIS A 34 -14.97 -17.21 1.13
N ILE A 35 -14.25 -17.25 -0.01
CA ILE A 35 -13.52 -16.07 -0.52
C ILE A 35 -14.49 -14.93 -0.78
N ASP A 36 -14.14 -13.72 -0.34
CA ASP A 36 -14.92 -12.52 -0.65
C ASP A 36 -14.63 -12.08 -2.09
N LEU A 37 -15.63 -12.12 -2.94
CA LEU A 37 -15.57 -11.74 -4.36
C LEU A 37 -16.16 -10.34 -4.60
N SER A 38 -16.21 -9.49 -3.59
CA SER A 38 -16.85 -8.17 -3.67
C SER A 38 -16.21 -7.24 -4.69
N LEU A 39 -14.90 -7.33 -4.93
CA LEU A 39 -14.22 -6.54 -5.96
C LEU A 39 -14.68 -6.95 -7.35
N LEU A 40 -14.69 -8.24 -7.64
CA LEU A 40 -15.12 -8.78 -8.94
C LEU A 40 -16.59 -8.44 -9.24
N LYS A 41 -17.47 -8.52 -8.23
CA LYS A 41 -18.90 -8.24 -8.35
C LYS A 41 -19.25 -6.77 -8.55
N LYS A 42 -18.38 -5.84 -8.17
CA LYS A 42 -18.61 -4.39 -8.32
C LYS A 42 -18.28 -3.89 -9.73
N GLU A 43 -17.48 -4.64 -10.46
CA GLU A 43 -17.03 -4.25 -11.79
C GLU A 43 -18.02 -4.75 -12.87
N ASN A 44 -18.21 -3.93 -13.90
CA ASN A 44 -18.97 -4.35 -15.09
C ASN A 44 -18.05 -5.14 -16.01
N ILE A 45 -18.02 -6.46 -15.82
CA ILE A 45 -17.18 -7.42 -16.57
C ILE A 45 -18.04 -8.26 -17.52
N ASN A 46 -17.45 -8.76 -18.59
CA ASN A 46 -18.09 -9.72 -19.48
C ASN A 46 -18.07 -11.12 -18.86
N GLU A 47 -19.21 -11.51 -18.25
CA GLU A 47 -19.34 -12.82 -17.58
C GLU A 47 -19.24 -14.01 -18.55
N GLU A 48 -19.52 -13.82 -19.85
CA GLU A 48 -19.39 -14.88 -20.86
C GLU A 48 -17.93 -15.31 -21.08
N GLN A 49 -16.97 -14.42 -20.78
CA GLN A 49 -15.54 -14.68 -20.89
C GLN A 49 -14.92 -15.17 -19.57
N LEU A 50 -15.72 -15.30 -18.50
CA LEU A 50 -15.24 -15.73 -17.19
C LEU A 50 -15.72 -17.13 -16.85
N ASP A 51 -14.79 -18.08 -16.74
CA ASP A 51 -15.01 -19.39 -16.13
C ASP A 51 -14.50 -19.34 -14.67
N LEU A 52 -15.43 -19.27 -13.71
CA LEU A 52 -15.14 -19.10 -12.28
C LEU A 52 -15.32 -20.40 -11.51
N GLU A 53 -14.30 -20.88 -10.80
CA GLU A 53 -14.34 -22.08 -9.97
C GLU A 53 -13.91 -21.76 -8.52
N ILE A 54 -14.84 -22.01 -7.56
CA ILE A 54 -14.62 -21.74 -6.14
C ILE A 54 -14.65 -23.05 -5.35
N GLY A 55 -13.63 -23.25 -4.51
CA GLY A 55 -13.46 -24.44 -3.66
C GLY A 55 -12.47 -25.47 -4.21
N SER A 56 -11.94 -25.26 -5.41
CA SER A 56 -10.92 -26.11 -6.04
C SER A 56 -10.14 -25.35 -7.11
N HIS A 57 -9.04 -25.96 -7.56
CA HIS A 57 -8.31 -25.60 -8.76
C HIS A 57 -8.36 -26.75 -9.76
N ASN A 58 -8.92 -26.54 -10.95
CA ASN A 58 -8.84 -27.52 -12.03
C ASN A 58 -7.49 -27.42 -12.75
N LEU A 59 -6.58 -28.32 -12.39
CA LEU A 59 -5.21 -28.32 -12.95
C LEU A 59 -5.18 -28.51 -14.48
N ASP A 60 -6.13 -29.27 -15.04
CA ASP A 60 -6.20 -29.45 -16.49
C ASP A 60 -6.54 -28.15 -17.21
N LYS A 61 -7.43 -27.32 -16.65
CA LYS A 61 -7.73 -25.99 -17.20
C LYS A 61 -6.52 -25.08 -17.08
N ILE A 62 -5.89 -25.03 -15.89
CA ILE A 62 -4.71 -24.20 -15.62
C ILE A 62 -3.56 -24.52 -16.57
N PHE A 63 -3.21 -25.81 -16.71
CA PHE A 63 -2.06 -26.20 -17.53
C PHE A 63 -2.31 -26.22 -19.04
N LYS A 64 -3.58 -26.05 -19.47
CA LYS A 64 -3.95 -25.86 -20.88
C LYS A 64 -4.06 -24.38 -21.28
N SER A 65 -3.94 -23.46 -20.34
CA SER A 65 -3.98 -22.02 -20.63
C SER A 65 -2.73 -21.56 -21.36
N ASP A 66 -2.86 -20.49 -22.13
CA ASP A 66 -1.73 -19.85 -22.82
C ASP A 66 -0.78 -19.15 -21.82
N ALA A 67 -1.34 -18.65 -20.71
CA ALA A 67 -0.58 -18.05 -19.60
C ALA A 67 -1.34 -18.19 -18.27
N VAL A 68 -0.62 -18.11 -17.16
CA VAL A 68 -1.20 -18.21 -15.81
C VAL A 68 -0.73 -17.05 -14.94
N SER A 69 -1.67 -16.30 -14.41
CA SER A 69 -1.46 -15.34 -13.33
C SER A 69 -1.66 -16.03 -11.98
N VAL A 70 -0.71 -15.87 -11.07
CA VAL A 70 -0.77 -16.44 -9.72
C VAL A 70 -0.88 -15.32 -8.71
N SER A 71 -1.79 -15.43 -7.75
CA SER A 71 -1.85 -14.50 -6.63
C SER A 71 -0.53 -14.52 -5.83
N PRO A 72 0.05 -13.37 -5.44
CA PRO A 72 1.32 -13.32 -4.72
C PRO A 72 1.36 -14.21 -3.48
N SER A 73 0.25 -14.35 -2.75
CA SER A 73 0.14 -15.22 -1.57
C SER A 73 0.34 -16.72 -1.86
N LEU A 74 0.24 -17.13 -3.12
CA LEU A 74 0.45 -18.49 -3.59
C LEU A 74 1.81 -18.69 -4.24
N PHE A 75 2.63 -17.66 -4.40
CA PHE A 75 3.87 -17.70 -5.15
C PHE A 75 4.85 -18.78 -4.64
N ASN A 76 4.99 -18.92 -3.32
CA ASN A 76 5.86 -19.91 -2.70
C ASN A 76 5.21 -21.30 -2.52
N LYS A 77 4.03 -21.56 -3.12
CA LYS A 77 3.33 -22.85 -3.05
C LYS A 77 3.64 -23.73 -4.27
N ASP A 78 3.44 -25.02 -4.13
CA ASP A 78 3.74 -26.02 -5.17
C ASP A 78 3.01 -25.73 -6.50
N ILE A 79 1.81 -25.16 -6.45
CA ILE A 79 1.08 -24.81 -7.66
C ILE A 79 1.83 -23.75 -8.50
N ALA A 80 2.40 -22.73 -7.85
CA ALA A 80 3.17 -21.70 -8.55
C ALA A 80 4.47 -22.28 -9.12
N LYS A 81 5.18 -23.11 -8.36
CA LYS A 81 6.39 -23.81 -8.83
C LYS A 81 6.11 -24.64 -10.08
N ASN A 82 5.03 -25.43 -10.08
CA ASN A 82 4.61 -26.21 -11.24
C ASN A 82 4.27 -25.36 -12.47
N ILE A 83 3.67 -24.17 -12.27
CA ILE A 83 3.37 -23.22 -13.35
C ILE A 83 4.65 -22.65 -13.93
N ILE A 84 5.60 -22.25 -13.08
CA ILE A 84 6.92 -21.74 -13.48
C ILE A 84 7.71 -22.80 -14.24
N GLU A 85 7.81 -24.01 -13.73
CA GLU A 85 8.52 -25.13 -14.38
C GLU A 85 7.96 -25.48 -15.75
N ARG A 86 6.69 -25.21 -16.01
CA ARG A 86 6.04 -25.38 -17.31
C ARG A 86 6.20 -24.18 -18.25
N GLY A 87 6.79 -23.08 -17.78
CA GLY A 87 6.93 -21.84 -18.55
C GLY A 87 5.59 -21.17 -18.84
N LEU A 88 4.61 -21.32 -17.96
CA LEU A 88 3.25 -20.78 -18.13
C LEU A 88 3.03 -19.49 -17.34
N PHE A 89 4.00 -19.04 -16.54
CA PHE A 89 3.80 -17.84 -15.71
C PHE A 89 3.63 -16.61 -16.59
N ILE A 90 2.63 -15.79 -16.30
CA ILE A 90 2.22 -14.68 -17.18
C ILE A 90 3.37 -13.69 -17.48
N SER A 91 4.26 -13.42 -16.51
CA SER A 91 5.40 -12.52 -16.69
C SER A 91 6.50 -13.09 -17.61
N ASP A 92 6.51 -14.39 -17.85
CA ASP A 92 7.45 -15.04 -18.79
C ASP A 92 6.90 -15.04 -20.20
N ILE A 93 5.58 -15.07 -20.34
CA ILE A 93 4.88 -15.01 -21.63
C ILE A 93 4.75 -13.56 -22.12
N LEU A 94 4.27 -12.67 -21.23
CA LEU A 94 4.16 -11.23 -21.49
C LEU A 94 5.35 -10.53 -20.83
N ASN A 95 6.48 -10.47 -21.52
CA ASN A 95 7.77 -10.11 -20.93
C ASN A 95 8.37 -8.77 -21.40
N LYS A 96 7.66 -7.98 -22.22
CA LYS A 96 8.17 -6.67 -22.67
C LYS A 96 8.49 -5.72 -21.51
N HIS A 97 7.72 -5.80 -20.42
CA HIS A 97 7.94 -5.01 -19.20
C HIS A 97 9.34 -5.19 -18.61
N LYS A 98 10.00 -6.35 -18.84
CA LYS A 98 11.36 -6.62 -18.37
C LYS A 98 12.44 -5.76 -19.04
N ASN A 99 12.11 -5.07 -20.13
CA ASN A 99 13.01 -4.13 -20.81
C ASN A 99 12.85 -2.66 -20.30
N ILE A 100 11.92 -2.40 -19.39
CA ILE A 100 11.65 -1.07 -18.86
C ILE A 100 12.46 -0.87 -17.58
N LYS A 101 13.16 0.26 -17.47
CA LYS A 101 13.93 0.56 -16.26
C LYS A 101 12.99 0.68 -15.05
N THR A 102 13.15 -0.23 -14.08
CA THR A 102 12.16 -0.45 -13.03
C THR A 102 12.66 -0.01 -11.66
N ILE A 103 11.84 0.80 -10.99
CA ILE A 103 12.05 1.28 -9.62
C ILE A 103 11.01 0.66 -8.70
N ALA A 104 11.45 -0.14 -7.73
CA ALA A 104 10.59 -0.70 -6.71
C ALA A 104 10.64 0.15 -5.43
N VAL A 105 9.49 0.39 -4.81
CA VAL A 105 9.38 1.08 -3.52
C VAL A 105 8.70 0.18 -2.52
N THR A 106 9.40 -0.19 -1.46
CA THR A 106 8.92 -1.05 -0.38
C THR A 106 9.20 -0.46 1.01
N GLY A 107 8.86 -1.20 2.06
CA GLY A 107 8.99 -0.83 3.46
C GLY A 107 7.64 -0.80 4.18
N THR A 108 7.63 -0.56 5.46
CA THR A 108 6.38 -0.57 6.26
C THR A 108 5.49 0.61 5.95
N ASN A 109 6.00 1.83 6.05
CA ASN A 109 5.25 3.08 5.85
C ASN A 109 5.89 3.95 4.77
N GLY A 110 5.11 4.83 4.12
CA GLY A 110 5.62 5.79 3.14
C GLY A 110 5.67 5.29 1.70
N LYS A 111 5.51 4.00 1.44
CA LYS A 111 5.57 3.38 0.09
C LYS A 111 4.81 4.17 -0.98
N THR A 112 3.51 4.35 -0.79
CA THR A 112 2.64 5.00 -1.79
C THR A 112 3.05 6.44 -2.06
N THR A 113 3.32 7.21 -1.01
CA THR A 113 3.73 8.61 -1.15
C THR A 113 5.06 8.71 -1.90
N THR A 114 6.04 7.89 -1.55
CA THR A 114 7.35 7.85 -2.20
C THR A 114 7.25 7.42 -3.67
N SER A 115 6.46 6.38 -3.98
CA SER A 115 6.21 5.93 -5.36
C SER A 115 5.59 7.04 -6.21
N HIS A 116 4.60 7.75 -5.67
CA HIS A 116 3.98 8.88 -6.38
C HIS A 116 4.91 10.09 -6.50
N MET A 117 5.78 10.36 -5.53
CA MET A 117 6.80 11.40 -5.64
C MET A 117 7.81 11.08 -6.74
N ILE A 118 8.32 9.84 -6.81
CA ILE A 118 9.23 9.38 -7.87
C ILE A 118 8.54 9.53 -9.24
N TYR A 119 7.31 9.02 -9.37
CA TYR A 119 6.51 9.16 -10.58
C TYR A 119 6.34 10.63 -10.97
N HIS A 120 5.95 11.49 -10.04
CA HIS A 120 5.73 12.91 -10.27
C HIS A 120 7.03 13.64 -10.72
N ILE A 121 8.16 13.30 -10.11
CA ILE A 121 9.47 13.86 -10.51
C ILE A 121 9.81 13.43 -11.94
N LEU A 122 9.66 12.16 -12.28
CA LEU A 122 10.01 11.61 -13.58
C LEU A 122 9.13 12.19 -14.69
N ILE A 123 7.80 12.24 -14.54
CA ILE A 123 6.91 12.83 -15.56
C ILE A 123 7.15 14.33 -15.75
N ASN A 124 7.42 15.08 -14.65
CA ASN A 124 7.77 16.51 -14.76
C ASN A 124 9.18 16.75 -15.33
N SER A 125 9.98 15.70 -15.44
CA SER A 125 11.28 15.73 -16.11
C SER A 125 11.21 15.30 -17.58
N GLY A 126 10.01 14.98 -18.09
CA GLY A 126 9.74 14.68 -19.51
C GLY A 126 9.80 13.21 -19.88
N PHE A 127 9.84 12.29 -18.91
CA PHE A 127 9.84 10.85 -19.17
C PHE A 127 8.41 10.29 -19.28
N ASN A 128 8.24 9.24 -20.08
CA ASN A 128 7.05 8.42 -20.10
C ASN A 128 7.15 7.35 -19.02
N VAL A 129 6.24 7.39 -18.03
CA VAL A 129 6.34 6.57 -16.81
C VAL A 129 5.04 5.86 -16.51
N VAL A 130 5.12 4.56 -16.23
CA VAL A 130 3.99 3.82 -15.66
C VAL A 130 4.18 3.66 -14.15
N LEU A 131 3.10 3.87 -13.39
CA LEU A 131 3.05 3.68 -11.94
C LEU A 131 1.97 2.66 -11.60
N GLY A 132 2.28 1.75 -10.70
CA GLY A 132 1.33 0.74 -10.23
C GLY A 132 1.90 -0.17 -9.15
N GLY A 133 1.30 -1.34 -8.97
CA GLY A 133 1.75 -2.37 -8.02
C GLY A 133 0.68 -2.77 -7.02
N ASN A 134 1.02 -2.82 -5.75
CA ASN A 134 0.25 -3.34 -4.63
C ASN A 134 -1.23 -2.90 -4.61
N GLY A 135 -2.13 -3.82 -4.93
CA GLY A 135 -3.58 -3.58 -4.91
C GLY A 135 -4.13 -3.28 -3.51
N GLY A 136 -3.54 -3.87 -2.47
CA GLY A 136 -3.84 -3.55 -1.08
C GLY A 136 -3.43 -2.14 -0.67
N GLY A 137 -2.48 -1.54 -1.39
CA GLY A 137 -2.03 -0.16 -1.24
C GLY A 137 -2.90 0.89 -1.94
N GLY A 138 -3.85 0.44 -2.76
CA GLY A 138 -4.76 1.32 -3.52
C GLY A 138 -4.48 1.37 -5.03
N PHE A 139 -3.52 0.59 -5.52
CA PHE A 139 -3.28 0.41 -6.96
C PHE A 139 -4.18 -0.69 -7.56
N SER A 140 -4.15 -0.83 -8.86
CA SER A 140 -4.94 -1.83 -9.60
C SER A 140 -4.30 -3.22 -9.66
N GLY A 141 -3.25 -3.47 -8.85
CA GLY A 141 -2.55 -4.75 -8.77
C GLY A 141 -1.36 -4.88 -9.72
N TYR A 142 -0.50 -5.85 -9.43
CA TYR A 142 0.72 -6.12 -10.20
C TYR A 142 0.42 -6.54 -11.64
N ASN A 143 -0.66 -7.29 -11.83
CA ASN A 143 -1.04 -7.77 -13.16
C ASN A 143 -1.46 -6.62 -14.09
N GLU A 144 -2.21 -5.64 -13.58
CA GLU A 144 -2.58 -4.45 -14.36
C GLU A 144 -1.33 -3.68 -14.80
N LEU A 145 -0.36 -3.53 -13.90
CA LEU A 145 0.92 -2.88 -14.22
C LEU A 145 1.68 -3.63 -15.30
N LEU A 146 1.79 -4.97 -15.16
CA LEU A 146 2.43 -5.84 -16.14
C LEU A 146 1.76 -5.72 -17.51
N LEU A 147 0.44 -5.77 -17.58
CA LEU A 147 -0.31 -5.67 -18.82
C LEU A 147 -0.08 -4.33 -19.51
N LYS A 148 -0.22 -3.21 -18.80
CA LYS A 148 0.08 -1.87 -19.33
C LYS A 148 1.49 -1.77 -19.88
N ALA A 149 2.47 -2.25 -19.13
CA ALA A 149 3.87 -2.22 -19.53
C ALA A 149 4.20 -3.14 -20.70
N ASN A 150 3.30 -4.07 -21.08
CA ASN A 150 3.42 -4.88 -22.28
C ASN A 150 2.64 -4.30 -23.49
N GLU A 151 1.72 -3.38 -23.25
CA GLU A 151 0.86 -2.74 -24.28
C GLU A 151 1.47 -1.46 -24.82
N GLU A 152 2.15 -0.68 -23.96
CA GLU A 152 2.72 0.63 -24.29
C GLU A 152 4.21 0.68 -23.98
N GLU A 153 4.92 1.64 -24.58
CA GLU A 153 6.33 1.88 -24.32
C GLU A 153 6.50 2.91 -23.21
N TYR A 154 7.34 2.60 -22.23
CA TYR A 154 7.67 3.47 -21.11
C TYR A 154 9.19 3.58 -20.94
N ASP A 155 9.67 4.76 -20.51
CA ASP A 155 11.07 4.94 -20.11
C ASP A 155 11.33 4.33 -18.74
N TYR A 156 10.35 4.44 -17.84
CA TYR A 156 10.42 3.96 -16.46
C TYR A 156 9.14 3.30 -16.00
N MET A 157 9.31 2.32 -15.13
CA MET A 157 8.23 1.71 -14.37
C MET A 157 8.49 1.92 -12.87
N VAL A 158 7.51 2.47 -12.16
CA VAL A 158 7.55 2.66 -10.69
C VAL A 158 6.57 1.69 -10.08
N ILE A 159 7.06 0.80 -9.20
CA ILE A 159 6.25 -0.24 -8.57
C ILE A 159 6.18 -0.02 -7.07
N GLU A 160 4.98 0.14 -6.50
CA GLU A 160 4.79 -0.05 -5.07
C GLU A 160 4.78 -1.55 -4.77
N VAL A 161 5.74 -2.02 -3.98
CA VAL A 161 5.88 -3.42 -3.57
C VAL A 161 5.43 -3.57 -2.12
N CYS A 162 4.44 -4.45 -1.89
CA CYS A 162 4.07 -4.86 -0.54
C CYS A 162 5.19 -5.66 0.10
N ASP A 163 5.49 -5.39 1.35
CA ASP A 163 6.48 -6.11 2.16
C ASP A 163 6.25 -7.64 2.19
N MET A 164 5.00 -8.09 2.08
CA MET A 164 4.65 -9.52 2.02
C MET A 164 4.81 -10.16 0.63
N THR A 165 5.25 -9.41 -0.40
CA THR A 165 5.29 -9.89 -1.79
C THR A 165 6.63 -9.67 -2.47
N LEU A 166 7.71 -9.55 -1.70
CA LEU A 166 9.06 -9.24 -2.18
C LEU A 166 9.54 -10.30 -3.18
N ASP A 167 9.48 -11.59 -2.83
CA ASP A 167 9.88 -12.70 -3.69
C ASP A 167 9.10 -12.73 -5.01
N PHE A 168 7.78 -12.54 -4.93
CA PHE A 168 6.92 -12.49 -6.11
C PHE A 168 7.34 -11.36 -7.05
N CYS A 169 7.52 -10.16 -6.52
CA CYS A 169 7.92 -9.00 -7.33
C CYS A 169 9.32 -9.16 -7.90
N ASN A 170 10.23 -9.77 -7.16
CA ASN A 170 11.59 -10.07 -7.62
C ASN A 170 11.62 -11.05 -8.79
N TYR A 171 10.65 -11.98 -8.84
CA TYR A 171 10.49 -12.90 -9.96
C TYR A 171 9.82 -12.25 -11.19
N VAL A 172 8.75 -11.48 -10.93
CA VAL A 172 7.91 -10.91 -11.99
C VAL A 172 8.60 -9.77 -12.73
N PHE A 173 9.34 -8.92 -12.03
CA PHE A 173 9.90 -7.68 -12.55
C PHE A 173 11.44 -7.69 -12.49
N ASP A 174 12.08 -7.20 -13.55
CA ASP A 174 13.52 -6.93 -13.55
C ASP A 174 13.75 -5.56 -12.90
N ILE A 175 14.08 -5.57 -11.58
CA ILE A 175 14.17 -4.36 -10.77
C ILE A 175 15.60 -3.83 -10.81
N ASP A 176 15.77 -2.56 -11.24
CA ASP A 176 17.07 -1.87 -11.33
C ASP A 176 17.42 -1.10 -10.06
N LEU A 177 16.40 -0.50 -9.41
CA LEU A 177 16.57 0.33 -8.23
C LEU A 177 15.50 0.01 -7.20
N ILE A 178 15.90 -0.19 -5.95
CA ILE A 178 14.98 -0.44 -4.85
C ILE A 178 15.07 0.71 -3.85
N VAL A 179 13.92 1.24 -3.45
CA VAL A 179 13.79 2.19 -2.35
C VAL A 179 13.13 1.47 -1.18
N VAL A 180 13.80 1.42 -0.02
CA VAL A 180 13.24 0.89 1.22
C VAL A 180 13.03 2.03 2.18
N THR A 181 11.78 2.36 2.46
CA THR A 181 11.41 3.55 3.25
C THR A 181 11.71 3.39 4.74
N ASN A 182 11.34 2.27 5.32
CA ASN A 182 11.60 1.91 6.72
C ASN A 182 11.21 0.46 6.98
N ILE A 183 11.73 -0.13 8.08
CA ILE A 183 11.31 -1.41 8.64
C ILE A 183 10.64 -1.13 9.98
N GLY A 184 9.34 -1.34 10.07
CA GLY A 184 8.53 -1.07 11.26
C GLY A 184 7.63 -2.24 11.65
N TYR A 185 6.88 -2.05 12.73
CA TYR A 185 6.04 -3.10 13.32
C TYR A 185 4.67 -3.15 12.64
N ASP A 186 4.59 -3.84 11.50
CA ASP A 186 3.33 -4.18 10.82
C ASP A 186 3.41 -5.60 10.25
N HIS A 187 2.29 -6.23 9.99
CA HIS A 187 2.19 -7.60 9.44
C HIS A 187 3.00 -8.65 10.19
N MET A 188 3.19 -8.49 11.51
CA MET A 188 3.96 -9.45 12.33
C MET A 188 3.31 -10.84 12.40
N ASP A 189 2.03 -10.95 12.07
CA ASP A 189 1.34 -12.24 11.87
C ASP A 189 1.93 -13.03 10.66
N VAL A 190 2.61 -12.34 9.73
CA VAL A 190 3.29 -12.89 8.55
C VAL A 190 4.80 -12.92 8.74
N HIS A 191 5.41 -11.77 9.04
CA HIS A 191 6.87 -11.64 9.21
C HIS A 191 7.41 -12.32 10.47
N GLN A 192 6.57 -12.56 11.49
CA GLN A 192 6.90 -13.16 12.77
C GLN A 192 7.80 -12.28 13.65
N SER A 193 8.85 -11.64 13.10
CA SER A 193 9.73 -10.73 13.81
C SER A 193 10.30 -9.64 12.89
N ILE A 194 10.84 -8.57 13.48
CA ILE A 194 11.56 -7.51 12.75
C ILE A 194 12.83 -8.07 12.11
N GLU A 195 13.51 -8.98 12.77
CA GLU A 195 14.72 -9.64 12.28
C GLU A 195 14.43 -10.40 10.99
N HIS A 196 13.37 -11.23 10.98
CA HIS A 196 12.98 -11.99 9.79
C HIS A 196 12.56 -11.06 8.64
N TYR A 197 11.79 -10.00 8.92
CA TYR A 197 11.45 -9.00 7.91
C TYR A 197 12.71 -8.30 7.36
N THR A 198 13.70 -8.04 8.22
CA THR A 198 14.98 -7.45 7.78
C THR A 198 15.74 -8.40 6.85
N GLU A 199 15.75 -9.70 7.14
CA GLU A 199 16.36 -10.74 6.28
C GLU A 199 15.65 -10.85 4.92
N GLU A 200 14.31 -10.77 4.88
CA GLU A 200 13.56 -10.74 3.62
C GLU A 200 13.90 -9.51 2.77
N VAL A 201 14.07 -8.34 3.39
CA VAL A 201 14.50 -7.12 2.72
C VAL A 201 15.94 -7.23 2.24
N GLU A 202 16.85 -7.81 3.02
CA GLU A 202 18.25 -8.05 2.64
C GLU A 202 18.34 -8.88 1.36
N GLU A 203 17.60 -9.99 1.27
CA GLU A 203 17.57 -10.83 0.08
C GLU A 203 16.94 -10.08 -1.11
N PHE A 204 15.91 -9.26 -0.88
CA PHE A 204 15.26 -8.49 -1.94
C PHE A 204 16.17 -7.43 -2.57
N ILE A 205 17.02 -6.77 -1.78
CA ILE A 205 17.95 -5.73 -2.27
C ILE A 205 19.30 -6.31 -2.74
N LYS A 206 19.53 -7.58 -2.56
CA LYS A 206 20.78 -8.25 -2.92
C LYS A 206 21.12 -8.05 -4.40
N ASP A 207 22.37 -7.71 -4.66
CA ASP A 207 22.93 -7.47 -6.00
C ASP A 207 22.25 -6.32 -6.79
N LYS A 208 21.47 -5.46 -6.12
CA LYS A 208 20.77 -4.32 -6.73
C LYS A 208 21.20 -3.00 -6.11
N THR A 209 21.00 -1.91 -6.83
CA THR A 209 21.14 -0.57 -6.24
C THR A 209 19.97 -0.32 -5.27
N ALA A 210 20.28 -0.02 -4.02
CA ALA A 210 19.30 0.22 -2.96
C ALA A 210 19.41 1.63 -2.37
N VAL A 211 18.27 2.29 -2.19
CA VAL A 211 18.13 3.57 -1.51
C VAL A 211 17.51 3.32 -0.15
N LEU A 212 18.29 3.45 0.92
CA LEU A 212 17.93 3.07 2.28
C LEU A 212 17.85 4.27 3.22
N ASN A 213 16.95 4.20 4.21
CA ASN A 213 16.78 5.22 5.23
C ASN A 213 17.93 5.18 6.23
N SER A 214 18.72 6.25 6.31
CA SER A 214 19.84 6.39 7.27
C SER A 214 19.39 6.50 8.73
N ASN A 215 18.11 6.78 8.99
CA ASN A 215 17.54 6.86 10.33
C ASN A 215 16.91 5.54 10.81
N ASP A 216 16.92 4.51 9.98
CA ASP A 216 16.40 3.19 10.33
C ASP A 216 17.54 2.23 10.66
N GLU A 217 17.63 1.85 11.93
CA GLU A 217 18.75 1.02 12.43
C GLU A 217 18.82 -0.38 11.77
N ASN A 218 17.69 -0.91 11.28
CA ASN A 218 17.64 -2.18 10.58
C ASN A 218 18.16 -2.03 9.16
N LEU A 219 17.79 -0.95 8.46
CA LEU A 219 18.26 -0.67 7.11
C LEU A 219 19.74 -0.28 7.07
N VAL A 220 20.23 0.45 8.07
CA VAL A 220 21.65 0.84 8.16
C VAL A 220 22.56 -0.40 8.22
N LYS A 221 22.12 -1.50 8.82
CA LYS A 221 22.88 -2.78 8.89
C LYS A 221 23.01 -3.48 7.52
N LEU A 222 22.12 -3.16 6.56
CA LEU A 222 22.07 -3.75 5.22
C LEU A 222 22.92 -3.02 4.19
N GLN A 223 23.66 -1.97 4.58
CA GLN A 223 24.48 -1.18 3.68
C GLN A 223 25.61 -2.00 3.04
N ASN A 224 25.81 -1.77 1.74
CA ASN A 224 26.88 -2.33 0.94
C ASN A 224 27.35 -1.30 -0.10
N ASP A 225 28.26 -1.68 -0.99
CA ASP A 225 28.84 -0.77 -2.01
C ASP A 225 27.81 -0.22 -3.01
N ASN A 226 26.65 -0.88 -3.17
CA ASN A 226 25.55 -0.46 -4.05
C ASN A 226 24.46 0.32 -3.31
N THR A 227 24.73 0.77 -2.08
CA THR A 227 23.73 1.43 -1.24
C THR A 227 23.88 2.95 -1.30
N LEU A 228 22.76 3.62 -1.55
CA LEU A 228 22.57 5.07 -1.41
C LEU A 228 21.74 5.35 -0.16
N LEU A 229 22.06 6.38 0.57
CA LEU A 229 21.34 6.75 1.78
C LEU A 229 20.48 8.00 1.57
N PHE A 230 19.29 7.99 2.15
CA PHE A 230 18.46 9.16 2.32
C PHE A 230 18.23 9.47 3.79
N ASP A 231 17.91 10.72 4.10
CA ASP A 231 17.62 11.20 5.44
C ASP A 231 16.36 12.07 5.40
N LYS A 232 16.54 13.36 5.28
CA LYS A 232 15.47 14.35 5.32
C LYS A 232 15.67 15.38 4.21
N TYR A 233 14.62 15.57 3.41
CA TYR A 233 14.58 16.62 2.41
C TYR A 233 14.58 18.01 3.08
N ASP A 234 15.47 18.88 2.64
CA ASP A 234 15.66 20.25 3.17
C ASP A 234 14.96 21.34 2.36
N GLY A 235 14.34 20.95 1.21
CA GLY A 235 13.58 21.84 0.36
C GLY A 235 12.14 22.04 0.80
N LYS A 236 11.41 22.86 0.02
CA LYS A 236 10.00 23.13 0.25
C LYS A 236 9.14 21.93 -0.17
N LEU A 237 8.24 21.50 0.74
CA LEU A 237 7.23 20.46 0.51
C LEU A 237 5.88 20.91 1.09
N ASN A 238 4.81 20.82 0.30
CA ASN A 238 3.47 21.27 0.71
C ASN A 238 2.62 20.10 1.23
N LEU A 239 3.20 19.25 2.09
CA LEU A 239 2.50 18.12 2.74
C LEU A 239 2.57 18.26 4.25
N PHE A 240 1.53 17.73 4.91
CA PHE A 240 1.51 17.63 6.37
C PHE A 240 2.50 16.56 6.84
N GLY A 241 3.22 16.85 7.93
CA GLY A 241 4.04 15.91 8.69
C GLY A 241 5.50 15.81 8.19
N LYS A 242 6.43 15.80 9.18
CA LYS A 242 7.86 15.69 8.92
C LYS A 242 8.28 14.37 8.30
N PHE A 243 7.51 13.32 8.51
CA PHE A 243 7.71 12.01 7.87
C PHE A 243 7.68 12.09 6.33
N ASN A 244 6.92 13.05 5.76
CA ASN A 244 6.92 13.28 4.32
C ASN A 244 8.23 13.89 3.79
N LEU A 245 9.03 14.52 4.65
CA LEU A 245 10.37 14.98 4.25
C LEU A 245 11.32 13.79 4.04
N GLN A 246 11.15 12.69 4.77
CA GLN A 246 11.90 11.46 4.51
C GLN A 246 11.45 10.81 3.19
N ASN A 247 10.13 10.71 2.95
CA ASN A 247 9.60 10.22 1.67
C ASN A 247 10.11 11.04 0.47
N ALA A 248 10.17 12.37 0.62
CA ALA A 248 10.68 13.27 -0.42
C ALA A 248 12.19 13.11 -0.65
N ASP A 249 12.96 12.88 0.41
CA ASP A 249 14.40 12.64 0.26
C ASP A 249 14.69 11.27 -0.38
N ALA A 250 13.92 10.24 -0.03
CA ALA A 250 14.00 8.94 -0.69
C ALA A 250 13.75 9.07 -2.21
N ALA A 251 12.68 9.79 -2.59
CA ALA A 251 12.36 10.05 -3.99
C ALA A 251 13.44 10.91 -4.68
N ARG A 252 14.01 11.91 -3.99
CA ARG A 252 15.11 12.74 -4.49
C ARG A 252 16.35 11.90 -4.78
N VAL A 253 16.77 11.07 -3.84
CA VAL A 253 17.96 10.22 -3.99
C VAL A 253 17.76 9.24 -5.15
N ALA A 254 16.61 8.58 -5.21
CA ALA A 254 16.28 7.65 -6.29
C ALA A 254 16.30 8.34 -7.67
N CYS A 255 15.60 9.47 -7.81
CA CYS A 255 15.55 10.19 -9.09
C CYS A 255 16.91 10.79 -9.51
N ARG A 256 17.75 11.19 -8.55
CA ARG A 256 19.12 11.65 -8.84
C ARG A 256 19.98 10.52 -9.38
N GLU A 257 19.86 9.30 -8.84
CA GLU A 257 20.54 8.11 -9.34
C GLU A 257 20.11 7.78 -10.78
N LEU A 258 18.86 8.06 -11.12
CA LEU A 258 18.33 7.94 -12.48
C LEU A 258 18.77 9.08 -13.42
N GLY A 259 19.61 10.02 -12.95
CA GLY A 259 20.15 11.13 -13.75
C GLY A 259 19.26 12.37 -13.81
N VAL A 260 18.18 12.45 -13.02
CA VAL A 260 17.35 13.67 -12.97
C VAL A 260 18.09 14.81 -12.25
N SER A 261 18.08 16.01 -12.84
CA SER A 261 18.74 17.16 -12.24
C SER A 261 18.10 17.60 -10.91
N ASN A 262 18.92 18.06 -9.96
CA ASN A 262 18.40 18.58 -8.68
C ASN A 262 17.36 19.69 -8.87
N LYS A 263 17.50 20.54 -9.89
CA LYS A 263 16.55 21.61 -10.22
C LYS A 263 15.17 21.06 -10.59
N ASN A 264 15.11 20.01 -11.41
CA ASN A 264 13.84 19.38 -11.80
C ASN A 264 13.20 18.67 -10.60
N ILE A 265 14.01 17.95 -9.80
CA ILE A 265 13.55 17.29 -8.58
C ILE A 265 12.91 18.29 -7.62
N GLN A 266 13.62 19.38 -7.30
CA GLN A 266 13.11 20.42 -6.41
C GLN A 266 11.79 21.01 -6.92
N LYS A 267 11.76 21.41 -8.21
CA LYS A 267 10.55 21.99 -8.82
C LYS A 267 9.36 21.02 -8.76
N ALA A 268 9.59 19.74 -8.99
CA ALA A 268 8.54 18.74 -8.93
C ALA A 268 8.03 18.55 -7.48
N LEU A 269 8.92 18.43 -6.49
CA LEU A 269 8.53 18.28 -5.08
C LEU A 269 7.80 19.51 -4.53
N GLU A 270 8.15 20.72 -4.96
CA GLU A 270 7.43 21.95 -4.58
C GLU A 270 5.97 21.97 -5.05
N THR A 271 5.66 21.28 -6.15
CA THR A 271 4.31 21.20 -6.74
C THR A 271 3.57 19.91 -6.38
N PHE A 272 4.22 18.98 -5.68
CA PHE A 272 3.61 17.71 -5.30
C PHE A 272 2.49 17.92 -4.27
N THR A 273 1.37 17.26 -4.49
CA THR A 273 0.20 17.29 -3.59
C THR A 273 -0.02 15.93 -2.96
N SER A 274 -0.79 15.89 -1.87
CA SER A 274 -1.09 14.63 -1.20
C SER A 274 -1.81 13.64 -2.12
N VAL A 275 -1.44 12.38 -2.01
CA VAL A 275 -2.11 11.26 -2.68
C VAL A 275 -3.43 10.96 -1.97
N GLU A 276 -4.46 10.61 -2.72
CA GLU A 276 -5.77 10.24 -2.16
C GLU A 276 -5.65 9.13 -1.10
N GLY A 277 -6.34 9.32 0.02
CA GLY A 277 -6.30 8.41 1.16
C GLY A 277 -5.01 8.48 2.00
N ARG A 278 -4.06 9.34 1.64
CA ARG A 278 -2.87 9.66 2.45
C ARG A 278 -3.10 10.92 3.26
N THR A 279 -2.19 11.18 4.21
CA THR A 279 -2.39 12.24 5.19
C THR A 279 -2.49 13.62 4.55
N ILE A 280 -3.60 14.30 4.80
CA ILE A 280 -3.86 15.68 4.41
C ILE A 280 -4.27 16.50 5.63
N LYS A 281 -4.01 17.81 5.57
CA LYS A 281 -4.49 18.79 6.53
C LYS A 281 -5.52 19.69 5.85
N LEU A 282 -6.66 19.87 6.47
CA LEU A 282 -7.75 20.69 5.94
C LEU A 282 -8.42 21.51 7.04
N GLN A 283 -9.09 22.57 6.64
CA GLN A 283 -9.93 23.39 7.51
C GLN A 283 -11.39 23.05 7.25
N TYR A 284 -12.14 22.74 8.30
CA TYR A 284 -13.58 22.50 8.21
C TYR A 284 -14.30 23.38 9.24
N GLU A 285 -15.04 24.39 8.77
CA GLU A 285 -15.59 25.45 9.62
C GLU A 285 -14.51 26.08 10.53
N SER A 286 -14.66 26.01 11.86
CA SER A 286 -13.68 26.50 12.83
C SER A 286 -12.67 25.41 13.28
N ASN A 287 -12.76 24.18 12.75
CA ASN A 287 -11.93 23.06 13.16
C ASN A 287 -10.79 22.81 12.19
N GLU A 288 -9.62 22.48 12.72
CA GLU A 288 -8.48 22.01 11.98
C GLU A 288 -8.48 20.49 11.96
N ILE A 289 -8.45 19.88 10.79
CA ILE A 289 -8.54 18.42 10.62
C ILE A 289 -7.31 17.91 9.90
N VAL A 290 -6.72 16.84 10.45
CA VAL A 290 -5.72 16.01 9.76
C VAL A 290 -6.37 14.65 9.52
N SER A 291 -6.39 14.22 8.27
CA SER A 291 -7.01 12.95 7.89
C SER A 291 -6.10 12.13 6.99
N GLY A 292 -6.04 10.81 7.24
CA GLY A 292 -5.29 9.87 6.40
C GLY A 292 -5.13 8.51 7.05
N LYS A 293 -4.89 7.48 6.23
CA LYS A 293 -4.67 6.11 6.68
C LYS A 293 -3.42 6.03 7.59
N THR A 294 -3.59 5.47 8.80
CA THR A 294 -2.53 5.22 9.77
C THR A 294 -2.78 3.87 10.46
N ASP A 295 -2.64 2.79 9.71
CA ASP A 295 -3.10 1.45 10.06
C ASP A 295 -2.17 0.67 11.01
N ASN A 296 -1.01 1.20 11.36
CA ASN A 296 -0.11 0.65 12.36
C ASN A 296 0.36 1.72 13.35
N VAL A 297 1.03 1.29 14.41
CA VAL A 297 1.42 2.17 15.52
C VAL A 297 2.43 3.24 15.08
N ASP A 298 3.36 2.91 14.19
CA ASP A 298 4.40 3.84 13.74
C ASP A 298 3.80 4.94 12.85
N ALA A 299 2.86 4.58 11.96
CA ALA A 299 2.14 5.55 11.14
C ALA A 299 1.26 6.48 12.01
N LEU A 300 0.55 5.92 13.00
CA LEU A 300 -0.25 6.72 13.93
C LEU A 300 0.63 7.68 14.72
N LYS A 301 1.70 7.18 15.30
CA LYS A 301 2.66 7.96 16.08
C LYS A 301 3.26 9.09 15.26
N ALA A 302 3.67 8.83 14.02
CA ALA A 302 4.25 9.84 13.14
C ALA A 302 3.31 11.05 12.93
N VAL A 303 1.98 10.83 12.95
CA VAL A 303 1.01 11.93 12.83
C VAL A 303 0.74 12.60 14.17
N LEU A 304 0.51 11.81 15.23
CA LEU A 304 0.13 12.36 16.53
C LEU A 304 1.28 13.07 17.24
N ASP A 305 2.54 12.76 16.93
CA ASP A 305 3.74 13.45 17.46
C ASP A 305 3.98 14.82 16.79
N GLU A 306 3.34 15.13 15.66
CA GLU A 306 3.50 16.44 15.00
C GLU A 306 2.81 17.58 15.74
N GLU A 307 1.59 17.33 16.23
CA GLU A 307 0.81 18.29 17.00
C GLU A 307 -0.23 17.60 17.89
N TYR A 308 -0.75 18.30 18.91
CA TYR A 308 -1.80 17.76 19.76
C TYR A 308 -3.17 17.85 19.09
N PHE A 309 -3.91 16.73 19.08
CA PHE A 309 -5.28 16.62 18.59
C PHE A 309 -6.24 16.42 19.78
N ASP A 310 -7.22 17.32 19.94
CA ASP A 310 -8.25 17.24 20.98
C ASP A 310 -9.13 16.00 20.78
N THR A 311 -9.45 15.70 19.52
CA THR A 311 -10.31 14.57 19.13
C THR A 311 -9.56 13.65 18.17
N VAL A 312 -9.52 12.37 18.50
CA VAL A 312 -8.94 11.32 17.67
C VAL A 312 -10.05 10.36 17.24
N ILE A 313 -10.19 10.16 15.93
CA ILE A 313 -11.20 9.29 15.30
C ILE A 313 -10.47 8.19 14.54
N ILE A 314 -10.61 6.93 14.96
CA ILE A 314 -9.86 5.81 14.40
C ILE A 314 -10.74 4.67 13.93
N GLY A 315 -10.42 4.13 12.76
CA GLY A 315 -11.02 2.93 12.22
C GLY A 315 -10.33 1.65 12.71
N THR A 316 -11.09 0.59 12.85
CA THR A 316 -10.64 -0.70 13.37
C THR A 316 -10.06 -1.61 12.27
N PRO A 317 -9.07 -2.50 12.60
CA PRO A 317 -8.45 -3.44 11.66
C PRO A 317 -9.36 -4.64 11.36
N ARG A 318 -8.86 -5.57 10.51
CA ARG A 318 -9.47 -6.87 10.35
C ARG A 318 -9.33 -7.72 11.62
N LYS A 319 -10.23 -8.68 11.80
CA LYS A 319 -10.26 -9.56 12.98
C LYS A 319 -8.96 -10.32 13.23
N HIS A 320 -8.25 -10.68 12.17
CA HIS A 320 -6.99 -11.44 12.25
C HIS A 320 -5.74 -10.54 12.37
N GLU A 321 -5.86 -9.23 12.15
CA GLU A 321 -4.74 -8.29 12.26
C GLU A 321 -4.56 -7.81 13.71
N THR A 322 -4.35 -8.74 14.64
CA THR A 322 -4.30 -8.46 16.08
C THR A 322 -3.07 -7.65 16.50
N CYS A 323 -1.98 -7.72 15.72
CA CYS A 323 -0.79 -6.90 15.95
C CYS A 323 -1.09 -5.40 15.89
N ARG A 324 -2.11 -4.98 15.15
CA ARG A 324 -2.53 -3.58 15.01
C ARG A 324 -3.27 -3.02 16.22
N PHE A 325 -3.56 -3.85 17.24
CA PHE A 325 -4.16 -3.38 18.50
C PHE A 325 -3.17 -2.54 19.33
N ASN A 326 -1.87 -2.63 19.08
CA ASN A 326 -0.83 -1.81 19.70
C ASN A 326 -1.01 -0.29 19.46
N ILE A 327 -1.79 0.10 18.43
CA ILE A 327 -2.26 1.48 18.25
C ILE A 327 -2.91 2.01 19.53
N LEU A 328 -3.68 1.17 20.25
CA LEU A 328 -4.41 1.57 21.45
C LEU A 328 -3.50 1.80 22.65
N ASP A 329 -2.36 1.13 22.74
CA ASP A 329 -1.33 1.41 23.77
C ASP A 329 -0.78 2.82 23.59
N TYR A 330 -0.50 3.22 22.34
CA TYR A 330 -0.04 4.56 22.05
C TYR A 330 -1.14 5.61 22.31
N ILE A 331 -2.40 5.37 21.91
CA ILE A 331 -3.53 6.27 22.16
C ILE A 331 -3.77 6.46 23.65
N LYS A 332 -3.66 5.41 24.46
CA LYS A 332 -3.74 5.54 25.92
C LYS A 332 -2.68 6.51 26.47
N LYS A 333 -1.43 6.39 25.98
CA LYS A 333 -0.33 7.29 26.38
C LYS A 333 -0.56 8.72 25.89
N TYR A 334 -1.00 8.88 24.64
CA TYR A 334 -1.28 10.16 24.01
C TYR A 334 -2.44 10.88 24.71
N SER A 335 -3.49 10.15 25.09
CA SER A 335 -4.62 10.58 25.92
C SER A 335 -5.37 11.78 25.34
N PRO A 336 -6.00 11.69 24.14
CA PRO A 336 -6.81 12.75 23.58
C PRO A 336 -8.02 13.05 24.50
N ASP A 337 -8.60 14.26 24.41
CA ASP A 337 -9.80 14.60 25.19
C ASP A 337 -10.98 13.70 24.83
N THR A 338 -11.15 13.41 23.53
CA THR A 338 -12.17 12.49 23.01
C THR A 338 -11.56 11.49 22.04
N LEU A 339 -11.84 10.20 22.25
CA LEU A 339 -11.54 9.11 21.33
C LEU A 339 -12.82 8.57 20.71
N ILE A 340 -12.88 8.54 19.38
CA ILE A 340 -13.98 7.93 18.62
C ILE A 340 -13.44 6.72 17.88
N ILE A 341 -14.12 5.59 18.01
CA ILE A 341 -13.83 4.34 17.30
C ILE A 341 -14.95 4.08 16.30
N PHE A 342 -14.59 3.76 15.05
CA PHE A 342 -15.53 3.35 14.02
C PHE A 342 -15.10 2.06 13.33
N PRO A 343 -16.06 1.28 12.74
CA PRO A 343 -15.72 0.09 11.95
C PRO A 343 -14.87 0.49 10.73
N GLY A 344 -13.58 0.15 10.75
CA GLY A 344 -12.65 0.43 9.66
C GLY A 344 -12.72 -0.63 8.56
N LEU A 345 -11.82 -1.62 8.59
CA LEU A 345 -11.84 -2.77 7.68
C LEU A 345 -12.90 -3.79 8.09
N ASP A 346 -12.89 -4.21 9.36
CA ASP A 346 -13.95 -5.03 9.98
C ASP A 346 -14.57 -4.28 11.15
N ASP A 347 -15.77 -4.70 11.60
CA ASP A 347 -16.35 -4.21 12.86
C ASP A 347 -15.74 -4.95 14.05
N THR A 348 -14.53 -4.56 14.44
CA THR A 348 -13.85 -4.98 15.68
C THR A 348 -13.91 -3.89 16.75
N THR A 349 -14.90 -3.01 16.68
CA THR A 349 -15.08 -1.90 17.65
C THR A 349 -15.26 -2.40 19.06
N TYR A 350 -15.99 -3.52 19.27
CA TYR A 350 -16.15 -4.14 20.57
C TYR A 350 -14.81 -4.58 21.17
N ASP A 351 -13.96 -5.23 20.38
CA ASP A 351 -12.66 -5.73 20.83
C ASP A 351 -11.72 -4.57 21.20
N TYR A 352 -11.77 -3.46 20.43
CA TYR A 352 -11.03 -2.23 20.73
C TYR A 352 -11.45 -1.61 22.06
N VAL A 353 -12.76 -1.52 22.31
CA VAL A 353 -13.28 -1.00 23.59
C VAL A 353 -12.86 -1.90 24.75
N GLN A 354 -12.94 -3.22 24.59
CA GLN A 354 -12.50 -4.17 25.63
C GLN A 354 -11.00 -4.04 25.92
N TYR A 355 -10.19 -3.87 24.88
CA TYR A 355 -8.74 -3.68 25.02
C TYR A 355 -8.44 -2.37 25.76
N LEU A 356 -9.05 -1.26 25.39
CA LEU A 356 -8.91 0.03 26.09
C LEU A 356 -9.34 -0.03 27.56
N ASN A 357 -10.42 -0.75 27.86
CA ASN A 357 -10.86 -0.96 29.24
C ASN A 357 -9.81 -1.73 30.06
N LYS A 358 -9.21 -2.78 29.49
CA LYS A 358 -8.12 -3.53 30.12
C LYS A 358 -6.87 -2.66 30.36
N LEU A 359 -6.60 -1.72 29.44
CA LEU A 359 -5.53 -0.75 29.60
C LEU A 359 -5.85 0.33 30.66
N GLY A 360 -7.10 0.44 31.12
CA GLY A 360 -7.55 1.50 32.04
C GLY A 360 -7.62 2.86 31.35
N TYR A 361 -8.18 2.93 30.15
CA TYR A 361 -8.49 4.21 29.49
C TYR A 361 -9.73 4.84 30.10
N HIS A 362 -9.64 6.10 30.57
CA HIS A 362 -10.70 6.76 31.33
C HIS A 362 -11.19 8.09 30.75
N LYS A 363 -10.74 8.46 29.55
CA LYS A 363 -11.21 9.65 28.83
C LYS A 363 -12.52 9.39 28.09
N ASP A 364 -13.10 10.43 27.49
CA ASP A 364 -14.32 10.30 26.69
C ASP A 364 -14.08 9.34 25.51
N LEU A 365 -14.74 8.18 25.56
CA LEU A 365 -14.65 7.11 24.58
C LEU A 365 -16.02 6.89 23.93
N ARG A 366 -16.09 6.97 22.61
CA ARG A 366 -17.33 6.81 21.84
C ARG A 366 -17.14 5.80 20.72
N VAL A 367 -18.22 5.08 20.39
CA VAL A 367 -18.29 4.23 19.20
C VAL A 367 -19.33 4.83 18.27
N ILE A 368 -18.91 5.19 17.04
CA ILE A 368 -19.80 5.71 16.00
C ILE A 368 -19.67 4.82 14.79
N LYS A 369 -20.75 4.12 14.41
CA LYS A 369 -20.69 3.08 13.36
C LYS A 369 -20.85 3.61 11.94
N HIS A 370 -21.53 4.73 11.75
CA HIS A 370 -21.87 5.26 10.43
C HIS A 370 -21.09 6.55 10.13
N VAL A 371 -20.59 6.66 8.90
CA VAL A 371 -19.82 7.82 8.44
C VAL A 371 -20.60 9.12 8.60
N ASP A 372 -21.90 9.12 8.25
CA ASP A 372 -22.73 10.33 8.37
C ASP A 372 -22.89 10.81 9.81
N ASP A 373 -22.88 9.91 10.78
CA ASP A 373 -22.95 10.29 12.20
C ASP A 373 -21.60 10.80 12.72
N ILE A 374 -20.48 10.34 12.15
CA ILE A 374 -19.15 10.94 12.39
C ILE A 374 -19.15 12.40 11.89
N ILE A 375 -19.64 12.65 10.69
CA ILE A 375 -19.73 14.01 10.13
C ILE A 375 -20.61 14.90 11.02
N LYS A 376 -21.82 14.45 11.38
CA LYS A 376 -22.69 15.19 12.29
C LYS A 376 -22.01 15.51 13.62
N TYR A 377 -21.25 14.56 14.17
CA TYR A 377 -20.50 14.81 15.39
C TYR A 377 -19.43 15.88 15.18
N ILE A 378 -18.64 15.82 14.12
CA ILE A 378 -17.63 16.83 13.78
C ILE A 378 -18.26 18.23 13.66
N GLN A 379 -19.46 18.35 13.08
CA GLN A 379 -20.22 19.60 12.96
C GLN A 379 -20.63 20.21 14.31
N THR A 380 -20.71 19.41 15.37
CA THR A 380 -20.96 19.94 16.73
C THR A 380 -19.73 20.54 17.40
N LEU A 381 -18.54 20.25 16.88
CA LEU A 381 -17.28 20.71 17.45
C LEU A 381 -16.92 22.11 16.95
N LYS A 382 -16.24 22.89 17.81
CA LYS A 382 -15.77 24.24 17.46
C LYS A 382 -14.36 24.46 17.98
N ASN A 383 -13.51 25.03 17.13
CA ASN A 383 -12.11 25.37 17.43
C ASN A 383 -11.32 24.15 17.96
N LYS A 384 -11.56 22.98 17.38
CA LYS A 384 -10.89 21.72 17.73
C LYS A 384 -9.87 21.32 16.67
N LYS A 385 -8.80 20.67 17.13
CA LYS A 385 -7.89 19.92 16.30
C LYS A 385 -8.33 18.46 16.29
N ILE A 386 -8.62 17.94 15.11
CA ILE A 386 -9.21 16.62 14.93
C ILE A 386 -8.28 15.78 14.08
N PHE A 387 -7.96 14.58 14.53
CA PHE A 387 -7.30 13.57 13.71
C PHE A 387 -8.29 12.47 13.31
N ILE A 388 -8.28 12.10 12.03
CA ILE A 388 -9.10 11.01 11.46
C ILE A 388 -8.16 10.01 10.79
N GLY A 389 -8.06 8.79 11.32
CA GLY A 389 -7.10 7.81 10.82
C GLY A 389 -7.41 6.38 11.22
N GLY A 390 -6.37 5.58 11.43
CA GLY A 390 -6.48 4.15 11.71
C GLY A 390 -6.67 3.33 10.45
N ASN A 391 -7.41 2.22 10.58
CA ASN A 391 -7.69 1.27 9.50
C ASN A 391 -8.94 1.65 8.71
N GLY A 392 -9.06 1.17 7.45
CA GLY A 392 -10.24 1.39 6.61
C GLY A 392 -10.13 2.62 5.71
N GLN A 393 -9.10 2.67 4.88
CA GLN A 393 -8.81 3.77 3.96
C GLN A 393 -10.05 4.29 3.21
N SER A 394 -10.88 3.40 2.65
CA SER A 394 -12.08 3.82 1.88
C SER A 394 -13.08 4.65 2.71
N LYS A 395 -13.27 4.30 3.99
CA LYS A 395 -14.14 5.06 4.89
C LYS A 395 -13.49 6.38 5.33
N ILE A 396 -12.19 6.37 5.59
CA ILE A 396 -11.41 7.58 5.91
C ILE A 396 -11.49 8.56 4.73
N THR A 397 -11.26 8.08 3.51
CA THR A 397 -11.40 8.88 2.29
C THR A 397 -12.82 9.43 2.12
N LEU A 398 -13.86 8.60 2.38
CA LEU A 398 -15.25 9.04 2.32
C LEU A 398 -15.58 10.11 3.38
N ILE A 399 -15.06 9.97 4.61
CA ILE A 399 -15.22 11.01 5.64
C ILE A 399 -14.55 12.30 5.17
N THR A 400 -13.32 12.18 4.65
CA THR A 400 -12.53 13.32 4.20
C THR A 400 -13.19 14.06 3.05
N SER A 401 -13.70 13.36 2.02
CA SER A 401 -14.38 13.98 0.88
C SER A 401 -15.62 14.76 1.32
N LYS A 402 -16.45 14.18 2.21
CA LYS A 402 -17.64 14.87 2.77
C LYS A 402 -17.32 16.09 3.65
N LEU A 403 -16.06 16.27 4.06
CA LEU A 403 -15.62 17.46 4.80
C LEU A 403 -14.98 18.51 3.88
N ILE A 404 -14.66 18.16 2.64
CA ILE A 404 -14.08 19.07 1.64
C ILE A 404 -15.20 19.69 0.77
N ASP A 405 -16.26 18.90 0.48
CA ASP A 405 -17.46 19.34 -0.28
C ASP A 405 -18.32 20.30 0.57
#